data_639d60d616d9298b624f2d98441ab173
#
_entry.id   639d60d616d9298b624f2d98441ab173
#
_cell.length_a   1.000
_cell.length_b   1.000
_cell.length_c   1.000
_cell.angle_alpha   90.00
_cell.angle_beta   90.00
_cell.angle_gamma   90.00
#
_symmetry.space_group_name_H-M   'P 1'
#
loop_
_entity.id
_entity.type
_entity.pdbx_description
1 polymer ?
#
loop_
_entity_poly.entity_id
_entity_poly.type
_entity_poly.pdbx_seq_one_letter_code
_entity_poly.pdbx_strand_id
1 'polypeptide(L)'
;MESISLTYFVDFMLASGQRRIASAKLIKNGPDERYADFYKPVREAIVDMHRKGLDTRVLADLLSSVTEPREQRIFPKVVIGYNKFLRHHRKVTWFEPPQSEQPLGELKVRVNPELGLLLDGQPHAIKLHFRGESLTSQRAVLINEIQSRALSDTWPKMVFAVLDVRRAKLYTRDPKPGVGRLIRAEAESLASLLATS
;
A
#
# COMPACT_ATOMS: atom_id res chain seq x y z
N MET A 1 22.03 2.51 6.26
CA MET A 1 20.71 3.08 6.58
C MET A 1 19.66 2.09 6.08
N GLU A 2 18.89 1.51 6.99
CA GLU A 2 17.94 0.45 6.68
C GLU A 2 16.66 1.03 6.02
N SER A 3 16.15 0.37 4.99
CA SER A 3 14.98 0.84 4.25
C SER A 3 13.72 0.22 4.84
N ILE A 4 12.81 1.05 5.33
CA ILE A 4 11.58 0.68 6.02
C ILE A 4 10.42 0.63 5.02
N SER A 5 9.54 -0.37 5.12
CA SER A 5 8.31 -0.41 4.32
C SER A 5 7.38 0.77 4.64
N LEU A 6 6.83 1.40 3.59
CA LEU A 6 5.81 2.45 3.70
C LEU A 6 4.65 2.04 4.62
N THR A 7 4.19 0.81 4.51
CA THR A 7 3.08 0.29 5.33
C THR A 7 3.44 0.26 6.81
N TYR A 8 4.62 -0.24 7.17
CA TYR A 8 5.08 -0.30 8.56
C TYR A 8 5.34 1.09 9.15
N PHE A 9 5.91 1.99 8.35
CA PHE A 9 6.11 3.37 8.81
C PHE A 9 4.77 4.06 9.10
N VAL A 10 3.78 3.93 8.23
CA VAL A 10 2.44 4.49 8.47
C VAL A 10 1.73 3.80 9.63
N ASP A 11 1.91 2.49 9.83
CA ASP A 11 1.40 1.79 11.02
C ASP A 11 2.01 2.35 12.30
N PHE A 12 3.32 2.62 12.31
CA PHE A 12 4.00 3.28 13.43
C PHE A 12 3.44 4.69 13.70
N MET A 13 3.28 5.52 12.67
CA MET A 13 2.74 6.88 12.80
C MET A 13 1.33 6.91 13.40
N LEU A 14 0.52 5.91 13.11
CA LEU A 14 -0.88 5.80 13.58
C LEU A 14 -1.01 5.06 14.91
N ALA A 15 0.06 4.46 15.39
CA ALA A 15 0.08 3.77 16.67
C ALA A 15 0.29 4.73 17.84
N SER A 16 -0.23 4.39 19.02
CA SER A 16 -0.04 5.14 20.26
C SER A 16 0.37 4.22 21.42
N GLY A 17 1.00 4.78 22.44
CA GLY A 17 1.39 4.06 23.63
C GLY A 17 2.20 2.79 23.36
N GLN A 18 1.85 1.67 24.00
CA GLN A 18 2.56 0.41 23.85
C GLN A 18 2.55 -0.15 22.43
N ARG A 19 1.49 0.13 21.64
CA ARG A 19 1.41 -0.30 20.24
C ARG A 19 2.48 0.37 19.38
N ARG A 20 2.86 1.61 19.70
CA ARG A 20 3.92 2.34 19.01
C ARG A 20 5.28 1.66 19.23
N ILE A 21 5.58 1.27 20.47
CA ILE A 21 6.81 0.53 20.81
C ILE A 21 6.82 -0.82 20.10
N ALA A 22 5.69 -1.54 20.10
CA ALA A 22 5.58 -2.82 19.38
C ALA A 22 5.80 -2.66 17.87
N SER A 23 5.28 -1.58 17.27
CA SER A 23 5.51 -1.29 15.84
C SER A 23 6.99 -1.00 15.54
N ALA A 24 7.69 -0.26 16.41
CA ALA A 24 9.12 -0.02 16.27
C ALA A 24 9.94 -1.31 16.36
N LYS A 25 9.63 -2.19 17.33
CA LYS A 25 10.26 -3.51 17.45
C LYS A 25 10.03 -4.39 16.21
N LEU A 26 8.81 -4.38 15.66
CA LEU A 26 8.50 -5.10 14.43
C LEU A 26 9.29 -4.58 13.23
N ILE A 27 9.51 -3.27 13.14
CA ILE A 27 10.34 -2.66 12.10
C ILE A 27 11.80 -3.10 12.26
N LYS A 28 12.34 -3.08 13.48
CA LYS A 28 13.73 -3.47 13.77
C LYS A 28 14.03 -4.93 13.47
N ASN A 29 13.15 -5.83 13.92
CA ASN A 29 13.38 -7.28 13.86
C ASN A 29 12.88 -7.91 12.54
N GLY A 30 12.20 -7.14 11.70
CA GLY A 30 11.46 -7.67 10.56
C GLY A 30 10.16 -8.39 10.97
N PRO A 31 9.29 -8.70 10.00
CA PRO A 31 8.14 -9.55 10.26
C PRO A 31 8.60 -10.98 10.61
N ASP A 32 8.02 -11.56 11.66
CA ASP A 32 8.18 -12.98 11.95
C ASP A 32 7.77 -13.80 10.69
N GLU A 33 8.59 -14.73 10.26
CA GLU A 33 8.34 -15.58 9.07
C GLU A 33 6.99 -16.31 9.16
N ARG A 34 6.51 -16.57 10.39
CA ARG A 34 5.17 -17.13 10.65
C ARG A 34 4.02 -16.20 10.26
N TYR A 35 4.27 -14.91 10.11
CA TYR A 35 3.33 -13.92 9.57
C TYR A 35 3.64 -13.61 8.11
N ALA A 36 3.94 -14.65 7.32
CA ALA A 36 4.02 -14.52 5.88
C ALA A 36 2.87 -13.65 5.37
N ASP A 37 3.16 -12.78 4.42
CA ASP A 37 2.18 -11.84 3.89
C ASP A 37 0.94 -12.59 3.35
N PHE A 38 -0.05 -12.70 4.22
CA PHE A 38 -1.30 -13.41 3.96
C PHE A 38 -1.96 -13.00 2.64
N TYR A 39 -1.79 -11.74 2.23
CA TYR A 39 -2.38 -11.25 0.99
C TYR A 39 -1.47 -11.39 -0.23
N LYS A 40 -0.27 -11.94 -0.06
CA LYS A 40 0.69 -12.10 -1.17
C LYS A 40 0.08 -12.81 -2.37
N PRO A 41 -0.58 -13.99 -2.26
CA PRO A 41 -1.13 -14.68 -3.41
C PRO A 41 -2.13 -13.84 -4.20
N VAL A 42 -3.10 -13.23 -3.51
CA VAL A 42 -4.14 -12.43 -4.19
C VAL A 42 -3.59 -11.10 -4.71
N ARG A 43 -2.58 -10.51 -4.05
CA ARG A 43 -1.89 -9.31 -4.54
C ARG A 43 -1.12 -9.61 -5.82
N GLU A 44 -0.35 -10.69 -5.85
CA GLU A 44 0.43 -11.11 -7.02
C GLU A 44 -0.50 -11.46 -8.18
N ALA A 45 -1.61 -12.16 -7.95
CA ALA A 45 -2.59 -12.45 -8.98
C ALA A 45 -3.19 -11.17 -9.60
N ILE A 46 -3.50 -10.14 -8.78
CA ILE A 46 -3.99 -8.85 -9.27
C ILE A 46 -2.91 -8.14 -10.11
N VAL A 47 -1.68 -8.09 -9.64
CA VAL A 47 -0.56 -7.46 -10.37
C VAL A 47 -0.29 -8.18 -11.68
N ASP A 48 -0.18 -9.50 -11.66
CA ASP A 48 0.10 -10.34 -12.83
C ASP A 48 -1.01 -10.27 -13.88
N MET A 49 -2.27 -10.22 -13.44
CA MET A 49 -3.41 -10.02 -14.33
C MET A 49 -3.21 -8.79 -15.20
N HIS A 50 -2.86 -7.66 -14.60
CA HIS A 50 -2.63 -6.43 -15.34
C HIS A 50 -1.33 -6.45 -16.15
N ARG A 51 -0.22 -6.87 -15.53
CA ARG A 51 1.10 -6.91 -16.17
C ARG A 51 1.11 -7.77 -17.42
N LYS A 52 0.41 -8.90 -17.39
CA LYS A 52 0.33 -9.87 -18.49
C LYS A 52 -0.88 -9.64 -19.43
N GLY A 53 -1.72 -8.63 -19.17
CA GLY A 53 -2.93 -8.36 -19.94
C GLY A 53 -3.96 -9.51 -19.91
N LEU A 54 -4.04 -10.22 -18.77
CA LEU A 54 -4.94 -11.35 -18.59
C LEU A 54 -6.36 -10.89 -18.22
N ASP A 55 -7.33 -11.73 -18.46
CA ASP A 55 -8.72 -11.54 -18.06
C ASP A 55 -8.90 -11.76 -16.55
N THR A 56 -9.94 -11.15 -15.97
CA THR A 56 -10.29 -11.30 -14.54
C THR A 56 -10.59 -12.74 -14.11
N ARG A 57 -10.74 -13.66 -15.05
CA ARG A 57 -10.90 -15.11 -14.78
C ARG A 57 -9.74 -15.68 -13.98
N VAL A 58 -8.52 -15.16 -14.14
CA VAL A 58 -7.36 -15.60 -13.34
C VAL A 58 -7.57 -15.42 -11.83
N LEU A 59 -8.38 -14.44 -11.42
CA LEU A 59 -8.73 -14.24 -10.01
C LEU A 59 -9.75 -15.29 -9.53
N ALA A 60 -10.64 -15.78 -10.41
CA ALA A 60 -11.54 -16.89 -10.11
C ALA A 60 -10.77 -18.21 -10.03
N ASP A 61 -9.80 -18.42 -10.90
CA ASP A 61 -8.92 -19.59 -10.89
C ASP A 61 -8.11 -19.64 -9.58
N LEU A 62 -7.58 -18.51 -9.12
CA LEU A 62 -6.95 -18.40 -7.81
C LEU A 62 -7.90 -18.86 -6.70
N LEU A 63 -9.16 -18.37 -6.69
CA LEU A 63 -10.14 -18.76 -5.66
C LEU A 63 -10.44 -20.25 -5.67
N SER A 64 -10.39 -20.88 -6.84
CA SER A 64 -10.61 -22.33 -6.98
C SER A 64 -9.42 -23.17 -6.51
N SER A 65 -8.21 -22.61 -6.51
CA SER A 65 -6.98 -23.29 -6.09
C SER A 65 -6.67 -23.15 -4.60
N VAL A 66 -7.33 -22.23 -3.91
CA VAL A 66 -7.08 -21.95 -2.47
C VAL A 66 -7.64 -23.06 -1.61
N THR A 67 -6.79 -23.65 -0.77
CA THR A 67 -7.16 -24.74 0.16
C THR A 67 -7.21 -24.30 1.62
N GLU A 68 -6.52 -23.22 1.97
CA GLU A 68 -6.41 -22.70 3.34
C GLU A 68 -7.75 -22.06 3.76
N PRO A 69 -8.39 -22.50 4.87
CA PRO A 69 -9.74 -22.04 5.26
C PRO A 69 -9.85 -20.53 5.46
N ARG A 70 -8.79 -19.88 5.94
CA ARG A 70 -8.76 -18.43 6.12
C ARG A 70 -8.77 -17.69 4.79
N GLU A 71 -8.03 -18.19 3.82
CA GLU A 71 -7.97 -17.62 2.46
C GLU A 71 -9.31 -17.82 1.74
N GLN A 72 -9.89 -19.01 1.80
CA GLN A 72 -11.23 -19.30 1.25
C GLN A 72 -12.31 -18.36 1.76
N ARG A 73 -12.22 -17.92 3.01
CA ARG A 73 -13.15 -16.97 3.62
C ARG A 73 -12.89 -15.51 3.22
N ILE A 74 -11.63 -15.15 2.97
CA ILE A 74 -11.18 -13.74 2.84
C ILE A 74 -10.97 -13.34 1.38
N PHE A 75 -10.31 -14.16 0.57
CA PHE A 75 -9.96 -13.82 -0.81
C PHE A 75 -11.16 -13.53 -1.72
N PRO A 76 -12.31 -14.23 -1.61
CA PRO A 76 -13.49 -13.86 -2.37
C PRO A 76 -13.94 -12.42 -2.16
N LYS A 77 -13.84 -11.90 -0.93
CA LYS A 77 -14.20 -10.50 -0.61
C LYS A 77 -13.24 -9.50 -1.27
N VAL A 78 -11.97 -9.87 -1.38
CA VAL A 78 -10.95 -9.07 -2.07
C VAL A 78 -11.22 -9.06 -3.58
N VAL A 79 -11.44 -10.22 -4.17
CA VAL A 79 -11.70 -10.38 -5.62
C VAL A 79 -12.98 -9.66 -6.03
N ILE A 80 -14.06 -9.81 -5.27
CA ILE A 80 -15.33 -9.10 -5.52
C ILE A 80 -15.11 -7.59 -5.47
N GLY A 81 -14.43 -7.08 -4.45
CA GLY A 81 -14.16 -5.65 -4.31
C GLY A 81 -13.26 -5.13 -5.44
N TYR A 82 -12.23 -5.87 -5.83
CA TYR A 82 -11.35 -5.50 -6.93
C TYR A 82 -12.08 -5.46 -8.27
N ASN A 83 -12.87 -6.49 -8.57
CA ASN A 83 -13.69 -6.52 -9.78
C ASN A 83 -14.71 -5.37 -9.81
N LYS A 84 -15.28 -5.01 -8.65
CA LYS A 84 -16.13 -3.83 -8.54
C LYS A 84 -15.37 -2.55 -8.86
N PHE A 85 -14.13 -2.39 -8.36
CA PHE A 85 -13.28 -1.25 -8.69
C PHE A 85 -13.04 -1.13 -10.20
N LEU A 86 -12.69 -2.24 -10.87
CA LEU A 86 -12.45 -2.25 -12.32
C LEU A 86 -13.68 -1.82 -13.12
N ARG A 87 -14.89 -2.20 -12.68
CA ARG A 87 -16.16 -1.83 -13.37
C ARG A 87 -16.48 -0.33 -13.32
N HIS A 88 -15.84 0.43 -12.43
CA HIS A 88 -16.01 1.89 -12.38
C HIS A 88 -15.20 2.63 -13.46
N HIS A 89 -14.33 1.92 -14.19
CA HIS A 89 -13.47 2.49 -15.20
C HIS A 89 -13.77 1.89 -16.58
N ARG A 90 -13.88 2.76 -17.59
CA ARG A 90 -14.15 2.33 -18.99
C ARG A 90 -12.92 1.69 -19.63
N LYS A 91 -11.74 2.22 -19.29
CA LYS A 91 -10.47 1.75 -19.82
C LYS A 91 -9.42 1.70 -18.73
N VAL A 92 -8.80 0.53 -18.57
CA VAL A 92 -7.70 0.30 -17.65
C VAL A 92 -6.52 -0.26 -18.43
N THR A 93 -5.38 0.41 -18.36
CA THR A 93 -4.16 -0.02 -19.04
C THR A 93 -3.02 -0.03 -18.03
N TRP A 94 -2.23 -1.10 -18.05
CA TRP A 94 -1.08 -1.28 -17.17
C TRP A 94 0.13 -0.46 -17.64
N PHE A 95 0.88 0.05 -16.69
CA PHE A 95 2.29 0.44 -16.84
C PHE A 95 3.04 0.02 -15.58
N GLU A 96 4.36 -0.20 -15.67
CA GLU A 96 5.14 -0.59 -14.49
C GLU A 96 5.11 0.54 -13.45
N PRO A 97 4.64 0.28 -12.22
CA PRO A 97 4.52 1.32 -11.20
C PRO A 97 5.89 1.85 -10.81
N PRO A 98 6.03 3.17 -10.60
CA PRO A 98 7.28 3.75 -10.15
C PRO A 98 7.62 3.30 -8.74
N GLN A 99 8.90 3.12 -8.47
CA GLN A 99 9.42 2.78 -7.15
C GLN A 99 10.52 3.78 -6.75
N SER A 100 10.61 4.08 -5.47
CA SER A 100 11.63 4.98 -4.92
C SER A 100 11.88 4.70 -3.45
N GLU A 101 12.94 5.28 -2.92
CA GLU A 101 13.19 5.40 -1.49
C GLU A 101 13.09 6.87 -1.09
N GLN A 102 12.19 7.19 -0.16
CA GLN A 102 12.06 8.54 0.40
C GLN A 102 12.99 8.68 1.60
N PRO A 103 14.03 9.52 1.54
CA PRO A 103 14.86 9.83 2.70
C PRO A 103 14.06 10.71 3.69
N LEU A 104 14.10 10.33 4.97
CA LEU A 104 13.46 11.02 6.08
C LEU A 104 14.43 11.07 7.27
N GLY A 105 15.36 12.04 7.27
CA GLY A 105 16.44 12.11 8.25
C GLY A 105 17.36 10.89 8.14
N GLU A 106 17.50 10.15 9.24
CA GLU A 106 18.33 8.94 9.30
C GLU A 106 17.65 7.68 8.74
N LEU A 107 16.37 7.78 8.37
CA LEU A 107 15.60 6.68 7.82
C LEU A 107 15.40 6.83 6.31
N LYS A 108 15.14 5.70 5.67
CA LYS A 108 14.62 5.64 4.30
C LYS A 108 13.30 4.87 4.29
N VAL A 109 12.30 5.41 3.63
CA VAL A 109 11.01 4.74 3.45
C VAL A 109 10.90 4.26 2.01
N ARG A 110 10.74 2.94 1.83
CA ARG A 110 10.55 2.32 0.53
C ARG A 110 9.13 2.55 0.05
N VAL A 111 9.01 3.24 -1.09
CA VAL A 111 7.76 3.57 -1.77
C VAL A 111 7.64 2.69 -3.00
N ASN A 112 6.77 1.71 -2.93
CA ASN A 112 6.51 0.71 -3.96
C ASN A 112 5.00 0.47 -4.10
N PRO A 113 4.26 1.34 -4.80
CA PRO A 113 2.88 1.05 -5.15
C PRO A 113 2.80 -0.25 -5.93
N GLU A 114 1.74 -1.04 -5.70
CA GLU A 114 1.58 -2.33 -6.37
C GLU A 114 1.10 -2.20 -7.81
N LEU A 115 0.32 -1.15 -8.12
CA LEU A 115 -0.25 -0.98 -9.45
C LEU A 115 0.11 0.37 -10.07
N GLY A 116 0.54 0.32 -11.33
CA GLY A 116 0.58 1.44 -12.25
C GLY A 116 -0.53 1.29 -13.26
N LEU A 117 -1.58 2.11 -13.18
CA LEU A 117 -2.74 2.00 -14.05
C LEU A 117 -3.11 3.34 -14.68
N LEU A 118 -3.28 3.33 -16.01
CA LEU A 118 -4.01 4.39 -16.70
C LEU A 118 -5.51 4.10 -16.51
N LEU A 119 -6.14 4.87 -15.64
CA LEU A 119 -7.59 4.81 -15.43
C LEU A 119 -8.23 5.91 -16.27
N ASP A 120 -8.97 5.51 -17.31
CA ASP A 120 -9.63 6.43 -18.24
C ASP A 120 -8.68 7.50 -18.82
N GLY A 121 -7.40 7.13 -19.03
CA GLY A 121 -6.35 7.99 -19.57
C GLY A 121 -5.51 8.75 -18.54
N GLN A 122 -5.88 8.75 -17.26
CA GLN A 122 -5.12 9.38 -16.19
C GLN A 122 -4.19 8.37 -15.52
N PRO A 123 -2.85 8.63 -15.41
CA PRO A 123 -1.93 7.70 -14.76
C PRO A 123 -2.07 7.73 -13.23
N HIS A 124 -2.18 6.55 -12.65
CA HIS A 124 -2.29 6.32 -11.20
C HIS A 124 -1.22 5.36 -10.70
N ALA A 125 -0.53 5.73 -9.62
CA ALA A 125 0.29 4.84 -8.82
C ALA A 125 -0.51 4.45 -7.56
N ILE A 126 -0.89 3.17 -7.46
CA ILE A 126 -1.89 2.74 -6.48
C ILE A 126 -1.27 1.78 -5.47
N LYS A 127 -1.34 2.13 -4.19
CA LYS A 127 -1.07 1.24 -3.06
C LYS A 127 -2.33 0.46 -2.71
N LEU A 128 -2.22 -0.87 -2.53
CA LEU A 128 -3.34 -1.73 -2.21
C LEU A 128 -3.53 -1.90 -0.69
N HIS A 129 -4.74 -1.67 -0.21
CA HIS A 129 -5.15 -1.91 1.17
C HIS A 129 -6.15 -3.07 1.23
N PHE A 130 -5.72 -4.21 1.79
CA PHE A 130 -6.50 -5.45 1.83
C PHE A 130 -7.19 -5.72 3.18
N ARG A 131 -6.87 -4.96 4.24
CA ARG A 131 -7.32 -5.24 5.61
C ARG A 131 -8.85 -5.26 5.72
N GLY A 132 -9.37 -6.00 6.70
CA GLY A 132 -10.81 -6.07 6.98
C GLY A 132 -11.41 -4.74 7.40
N GLU A 133 -10.65 -3.97 8.18
CA GLU A 133 -10.99 -2.62 8.59
C GLU A 133 -10.97 -1.65 7.40
N SER A 134 -11.89 -0.70 7.41
CA SER A 134 -11.94 0.34 6.38
C SER A 134 -10.67 1.19 6.40
N LEU A 135 -10.16 1.51 5.22
CA LEU A 135 -9.09 2.49 5.10
C LEU A 135 -9.58 3.84 5.62
N THR A 136 -8.90 4.37 6.64
CA THR A 136 -9.21 5.70 7.16
C THR A 136 -8.65 6.79 6.24
N SER A 137 -9.35 7.94 6.17
CA SER A 137 -8.86 9.10 5.40
C SER A 137 -7.48 9.55 5.88
N GLN A 138 -7.20 9.46 7.18
CA GLN A 138 -5.89 9.82 7.74
C GLN A 138 -4.78 8.90 7.20
N ARG A 139 -4.99 7.58 7.20
CA ARG A 139 -4.03 6.62 6.64
C ARG A 139 -3.79 6.86 5.16
N ALA A 140 -4.86 7.10 4.38
CA ALA A 140 -4.75 7.37 2.95
C ALA A 140 -3.95 8.67 2.68
N VAL A 141 -4.20 9.73 3.44
CA VAL A 141 -3.45 11.00 3.33
C VAL A 141 -1.97 10.79 3.60
N LEU A 142 -1.60 10.04 4.65
CA LEU A 142 -0.19 9.78 4.97
C LEU A 142 0.51 9.00 3.86
N ILE A 143 -0.12 7.92 3.36
CA ILE A 143 0.44 7.11 2.27
C ILE A 143 0.61 7.96 1.01
N ASN A 144 -0.42 8.72 0.60
CA ASN A 144 -0.37 9.54 -0.60
C ASN A 144 0.66 10.67 -0.50
N GLU A 145 0.83 11.28 0.68
CA GLU A 145 1.87 12.30 0.91
C GLU A 145 3.27 11.71 0.73
N ILE A 146 3.54 10.55 1.31
CA ILE A 146 4.86 9.90 1.20
C ILE A 146 5.13 9.48 -0.25
N GLN A 147 4.14 8.90 -0.95
CA GLN A 147 4.25 8.56 -2.36
C GLN A 147 4.53 9.81 -3.21
N SER A 148 3.78 10.89 -2.99
CA SER A 148 3.96 12.15 -3.72
C SER A 148 5.37 12.72 -3.53
N ARG A 149 5.87 12.79 -2.29
CA ARG A 149 7.23 13.27 -2.01
C ARG A 149 8.33 12.44 -2.65
N ALA A 150 8.12 11.14 -2.75
CA ALA A 150 9.10 10.24 -3.31
C ALA A 150 9.12 10.24 -4.85
N LEU A 151 8.00 10.56 -5.50
CA LEU A 151 7.78 10.24 -6.89
C LEU A 151 7.34 11.42 -7.77
N SER A 152 6.80 12.52 -7.20
CA SER A 152 6.19 13.59 -8.01
C SER A 152 7.19 14.37 -8.88
N ASP A 153 8.45 14.49 -8.46
CA ASP A 153 9.46 15.19 -9.24
C ASP A 153 9.75 14.47 -10.57
N THR A 154 9.73 13.14 -10.54
CA THR A 154 9.92 12.31 -11.74
C THR A 154 8.59 12.09 -12.50
N TRP A 155 7.46 12.10 -11.77
CA TRP A 155 6.15 11.79 -12.32
C TRP A 155 5.10 12.86 -11.98
N PRO A 156 5.24 14.09 -12.51
CA PRO A 156 4.42 15.25 -12.08
C PRO A 156 2.94 15.15 -12.46
N LYS A 157 2.57 14.28 -13.41
CA LYS A 157 1.18 14.05 -13.82
C LYS A 157 0.55 12.81 -13.14
N MET A 158 1.30 12.11 -12.28
CA MET A 158 0.85 10.90 -11.60
C MET A 158 -0.13 11.23 -10.49
N VAL A 159 -1.24 10.52 -10.46
CA VAL A 159 -2.15 10.51 -9.30
C VAL A 159 -1.68 9.44 -8.35
N PHE A 160 -1.30 9.83 -7.13
CA PHE A 160 -0.97 8.89 -6.07
C PHE A 160 -2.24 8.52 -5.31
N ALA A 161 -2.47 7.22 -5.16
CA ALA A 161 -3.71 6.71 -4.61
C ALA A 161 -3.52 5.50 -3.70
N VAL A 162 -4.51 5.28 -2.82
CA VAL A 162 -4.66 4.03 -2.06
C VAL A 162 -6.03 3.44 -2.36
N LEU A 163 -6.06 2.18 -2.77
CA LEU A 163 -7.30 1.45 -3.01
C LEU A 163 -7.66 0.60 -1.78
N ASP A 164 -8.78 0.91 -1.12
CA ASP A 164 -9.43 -0.05 -0.21
C ASP A 164 -10.10 -1.12 -1.08
N VAL A 165 -9.36 -2.22 -1.27
CA VAL A 165 -9.73 -3.23 -2.27
C VAL A 165 -11.08 -3.84 -1.96
N ARG A 166 -11.35 -4.21 -0.70
CA ARG A 166 -12.61 -4.85 -0.32
C ARG A 166 -13.83 -3.97 -0.51
N ARG A 167 -13.65 -2.63 -0.47
CA ARG A 167 -14.73 -1.65 -0.60
C ARG A 167 -14.77 -1.01 -1.97
N ALA A 168 -13.84 -1.38 -2.86
CA ALA A 168 -13.70 -0.77 -4.18
C ALA A 168 -13.59 0.76 -4.13
N LYS A 169 -12.96 1.30 -3.07
CA LYS A 169 -12.88 2.75 -2.85
C LYS A 169 -11.46 3.25 -3.05
N LEU A 170 -11.26 4.09 -4.05
CA LEU A 170 -10.01 4.76 -4.35
C LEU A 170 -9.92 6.08 -3.58
N TYR A 171 -8.80 6.30 -2.89
CA TYR A 171 -8.50 7.51 -2.14
C TYR A 171 -7.38 8.27 -2.85
N THR A 172 -7.72 9.39 -3.49
CA THR A 172 -6.82 10.23 -4.29
C THR A 172 -6.62 11.63 -3.70
N ARG A 173 -6.97 11.83 -2.43
CA ARG A 173 -6.94 13.16 -1.80
C ARG A 173 -5.53 13.72 -1.77
N ASP A 174 -5.42 15.00 -2.11
CA ASP A 174 -4.21 15.79 -1.95
C ASP A 174 -3.81 15.91 -0.48
N PRO A 175 -2.50 15.94 -0.19
CA PRO A 175 -1.99 16.07 1.15
C PRO A 175 -2.42 17.39 1.80
N LYS A 176 -2.72 17.34 3.09
CA LYS A 176 -3.08 18.53 3.86
C LYS A 176 -1.82 19.32 4.27
N PRO A 177 -1.90 20.66 4.39
CA PRO A 177 -0.81 21.47 4.94
C PRO A 177 -0.33 20.92 6.29
N GLY A 178 0.98 20.86 6.48
CA GLY A 178 1.60 20.39 7.73
C GLY A 178 1.85 18.88 7.82
N VAL A 179 1.22 18.04 6.98
CA VAL A 179 1.43 16.57 6.99
C VAL A 179 2.90 16.21 6.77
N GLY A 180 3.59 16.92 5.90
CA GLY A 180 5.01 16.67 5.67
C GLY A 180 5.91 16.98 6.88
N ARG A 181 5.54 17.96 7.74
CA ARG A 181 6.24 18.20 9.01
C ARG A 181 5.98 17.08 10.01
N LEU A 182 4.73 16.60 10.07
CA LEU A 182 4.38 15.45 10.88
C LEU A 182 5.18 14.21 10.48
N ILE A 183 5.25 13.89 9.19
CA ILE A 183 6.01 12.75 8.69
C ILE A 183 7.48 12.82 9.11
N ARG A 184 8.12 13.98 9.04
CA ARG A 184 9.52 14.16 9.48
C ARG A 184 9.68 13.96 10.99
N ALA A 185 8.85 14.57 11.80
CA ALA A 185 8.89 14.41 13.25
C ALA A 185 8.68 12.94 13.68
N GLU A 186 7.78 12.23 12.99
CA GLU A 186 7.54 10.82 13.24
C GLU A 186 8.72 9.92 12.80
N ALA A 187 9.41 10.30 11.75
CA ALA A 187 10.62 9.59 11.32
C ALA A 187 11.76 9.78 12.35
N GLU A 188 11.97 10.98 12.86
CA GLU A 188 12.94 11.27 13.94
C GLU A 188 12.62 10.47 15.21
N SER A 189 11.32 10.43 15.59
CA SER A 189 10.86 9.64 16.73
C SER A 189 11.12 8.14 16.55
N LEU A 190 10.87 7.61 15.35
CA LEU A 190 11.14 6.21 15.04
C LEU A 190 12.64 5.92 15.07
N ALA A 191 13.47 6.76 14.45
CA ALA A 191 14.93 6.61 14.45
C ALA A 191 15.48 6.53 15.89
N SER A 192 15.03 7.43 16.77
CA SER A 192 15.39 7.41 18.19
C SER A 192 15.02 6.11 18.89
N LEU A 193 13.81 5.58 18.64
CA LEU A 193 13.37 4.30 19.22
C LEU A 193 14.17 3.11 18.70
N LEU A 194 14.55 3.12 17.42
CA LEU A 194 15.36 2.04 16.83
C LEU A 194 16.79 2.02 17.35
N ALA A 195 17.35 3.19 17.68
CA ALA A 195 18.70 3.32 18.25
C ALA A 195 18.78 2.85 19.70
N THR A 196 17.69 2.97 20.48
CA THR A 196 17.63 2.66 21.92
C THR A 196 17.08 1.26 22.25
N SER A 197 16.61 0.53 21.27
CA SER A 197 16.02 -0.83 21.41
C SER A 197 17.02 -1.92 20.95
#